data_09bd7afb27e3edf3a4a96b87ca2060b9
#
_entry.id   09bd7afb27e3edf3a4a96b87ca2060b9
#
_cell.length_a   1.000
_cell.length_b   1.000
_cell.length_c   1.000
_cell.angle_alpha   90.00
_cell.angle_beta   90.00
_cell.angle_gamma   90.00
#
_symmetry.space_group_name_H-M   'P 1'
#
loop_
_entity.id
_entity.type
_entity.pdbx_description
1 polymer ?
#
loop_
_entity_poly.entity_id
_entity_poly.type
_entity_poly.pdbx_seq_one_letter_code
_entity_poly.pdbx_strand_id
1 'polypeptide(L)'
;MSSSRRARAFAHVDGNFATHVRAPVPRPSDARGVMETLRRMTVEVPQLEACGVDDDDAVLRGIEAVSTSAHAHVSLSRVFPITYERVEAMRAALKIGLHECEATTATFNAARVFLNDDETRVFVAVGFREHASDAENVGKADLVKIIARVNEVCASMGLPEYYEDPEPHASLAWTAPADEETVGILRRLAREADVEWTVDIRRIVLDVSGLPEKTVWAREAALPPPEL
;
A
#
# COMPACT_ATOMS: atom_id res chain seq x y z
N MET A 1 11.40 -4.47 27.31
CA MET A 1 11.19 -4.70 25.87
C MET A 1 10.21 -3.66 25.40
N SER A 2 10.71 -2.64 24.70
CA SER A 2 9.89 -1.49 24.28
C SER A 2 9.11 -1.92 23.05
N SER A 3 7.78 -1.98 23.16
CA SER A 3 6.88 -2.08 22.02
C SER A 3 7.16 -0.89 21.09
N SER A 4 7.62 -1.14 19.87
CA SER A 4 7.78 -0.10 18.85
C SER A 4 6.39 0.35 18.39
N ARG A 5 5.77 1.26 19.17
CA ARG A 5 4.50 1.88 18.77
C ARG A 5 4.69 2.51 17.40
N ARG A 6 3.81 2.16 16.45
CA ARG A 6 3.70 2.84 15.15
C ARG A 6 3.66 4.36 15.40
N ALA A 7 4.75 5.07 15.08
CA ALA A 7 4.74 6.52 15.14
C ALA A 7 3.73 7.04 14.11
N ARG A 8 2.85 7.95 14.52
CA ARG A 8 1.89 8.60 13.61
C ARG A 8 2.63 9.62 12.77
N ALA A 9 2.25 9.74 11.50
CA ALA A 9 2.78 10.76 10.58
C ALA A 9 2.32 12.20 10.93
N PHE A 10 1.47 12.38 11.95
CA PHE A 10 0.97 13.68 12.42
C PHE A 10 0.71 13.64 13.93
N ALA A 11 0.71 14.83 14.57
CA ALA A 11 0.47 14.97 15.98
C ALA A 11 -0.90 14.40 16.38
N HIS A 12 -0.95 13.74 17.55
CA HIS A 12 -2.23 13.30 18.12
C HIS A 12 -3.05 14.51 18.55
N VAL A 13 -4.24 14.63 17.98
CA VAL A 13 -5.26 15.59 18.41
C VAL A 13 -6.51 14.77 18.74
N ASP A 14 -7.06 14.98 19.93
CA ASP A 14 -8.27 14.28 20.36
C ASP A 14 -9.41 14.56 19.39
N GLY A 15 -10.13 13.50 19.02
CA GLY A 15 -11.20 13.57 18.01
C GLY A 15 -10.74 13.41 16.56
N ASN A 16 -9.43 13.37 16.29
CA ASN A 16 -8.88 13.06 14.98
C ASN A 16 -8.53 11.57 14.83
N PHE A 17 -8.96 11.00 13.74
CA PHE A 17 -8.69 9.60 13.36
C PHE A 17 -7.71 9.55 12.21
N ALA A 18 -6.68 8.72 12.32
CA ALA A 18 -5.81 8.42 11.20
C ALA A 18 -6.62 7.75 10.09
N THR A 19 -6.59 8.32 8.90
CA THR A 19 -7.42 7.91 7.79
C THR A 19 -6.58 7.70 6.55
N HIS A 20 -6.93 6.69 5.76
CA HIS A 20 -6.19 6.28 4.59
C HIS A 20 -7.15 5.77 3.50
N VAL A 21 -6.94 6.21 2.26
CA VAL A 21 -7.63 5.65 1.09
C VAL A 21 -6.70 4.63 0.45
N ARG A 22 -7.17 3.41 0.29
CA ARG A 22 -6.35 2.31 -0.21
C ARG A 22 -7.13 1.31 -1.06
N ALA A 23 -6.44 0.62 -1.95
CA ALA A 23 -6.96 -0.52 -2.68
C ALA A 23 -6.44 -1.81 -2.05
N PRO A 24 -7.27 -2.60 -1.34
CA PRO A 24 -6.88 -3.91 -0.86
C PRO A 24 -6.56 -4.84 -2.02
N VAL A 25 -5.47 -5.58 -1.91
CA VAL A 25 -5.04 -6.58 -2.89
C VAL A 25 -4.85 -7.94 -2.20
N PRO A 26 -4.97 -9.06 -2.93
CA PRO A 26 -4.69 -10.37 -2.36
C PRO A 26 -3.23 -10.44 -1.92
N ARG A 27 -2.86 -11.51 -1.27
CA ARG A 27 -1.48 -11.73 -0.83
C ARG A 27 -0.59 -12.18 -1.96
N PRO A 28 0.72 -11.93 -1.86
CA PRO A 28 1.66 -12.36 -2.87
C PRO A 28 2.07 -13.84 -2.72
N SER A 29 1.23 -14.72 -2.17
CA SER A 29 1.55 -16.16 -1.99
C SER A 29 1.97 -16.82 -3.29
N ASP A 30 1.33 -16.45 -4.40
CA ASP A 30 1.55 -17.01 -5.73
C ASP A 30 2.37 -16.07 -6.63
N ALA A 31 2.89 -14.97 -6.07
CA ALA A 31 3.70 -14.01 -6.79
C ALA A 31 5.13 -14.52 -7.01
N ARG A 32 5.57 -14.51 -8.27
CA ARG A 32 6.91 -14.96 -8.64
C ARG A 32 7.98 -14.17 -7.89
N GLY A 33 8.89 -14.87 -7.24
CA GLY A 33 10.08 -14.32 -6.60
C GLY A 33 9.86 -13.44 -5.37
N VAL A 34 8.62 -13.03 -5.03
CA VAL A 34 8.37 -12.07 -3.96
C VAL A 34 8.74 -12.64 -2.59
N MET A 35 8.21 -13.81 -2.23
CA MET A 35 8.50 -14.41 -0.92
C MET A 35 9.95 -14.82 -0.77
N GLU A 36 10.59 -15.29 -1.86
CA GLU A 36 12.02 -15.62 -1.87
C GLU A 36 12.88 -14.37 -1.62
N THR A 37 12.56 -13.26 -2.28
CA THR A 37 13.23 -11.98 -2.08
C THR A 37 13.11 -11.51 -0.63
N LEU A 38 11.91 -11.58 -0.04
CA LEU A 38 11.70 -11.20 1.36
C LEU A 38 12.49 -12.08 2.33
N ARG A 39 12.55 -13.40 2.10
CA ARG A 39 13.38 -14.32 2.92
C ARG A 39 14.87 -13.97 2.83
N ARG A 40 15.39 -13.71 1.63
CA ARG A 40 16.79 -13.27 1.47
C ARG A 40 17.05 -11.96 2.21
N MET A 41 16.13 -10.98 2.12
CA MET A 41 16.24 -9.72 2.85
C MET A 41 16.22 -9.93 4.37
N THR A 42 15.40 -10.84 4.89
CA THR A 42 15.33 -11.15 6.33
C THR A 42 16.61 -11.83 6.85
N VAL A 43 17.33 -12.56 6.02
CA VAL A 43 18.62 -13.15 6.42
C VAL A 43 19.66 -12.05 6.68
N GLU A 44 19.71 -10.99 5.83
CA GLU A 44 20.66 -9.89 5.98
C GLU A 44 20.14 -8.77 6.91
N VAL A 45 18.82 -8.65 7.05
CA VAL A 45 18.12 -7.68 7.91
C VAL A 45 17.12 -8.41 8.80
N PRO A 46 17.57 -9.08 9.88
CA PRO A 46 16.72 -9.94 10.71
C PRO A 46 15.58 -9.20 11.44
N GLN A 47 15.67 -7.88 11.59
CA GLN A 47 14.64 -7.03 12.19
C GLN A 47 13.52 -6.64 11.21
N LEU A 48 13.53 -7.16 9.98
CA LEU A 48 12.48 -6.89 8.99
C LEU A 48 11.17 -7.56 9.43
N GLU A 49 10.11 -6.77 9.54
CA GLU A 49 8.78 -7.20 10.00
C GLU A 49 7.76 -7.11 8.85
N ALA A 50 6.78 -8.02 8.84
CA ALA A 50 5.70 -7.98 7.84
C ALA A 50 4.78 -6.76 8.03
N CYS A 51 4.34 -6.14 6.94
CA CYS A 51 3.30 -5.12 6.96
C CYS A 51 1.92 -5.73 7.23
N GLY A 52 1.04 -4.99 7.92
CA GLY A 52 -0.37 -5.36 8.10
C GLY A 52 -0.64 -6.46 9.14
N VAL A 53 0.35 -6.80 9.95
CA VAL A 53 0.18 -7.67 11.12
C VAL A 53 -0.23 -6.80 12.31
N ASP A 54 -1.37 -7.10 12.94
CA ASP A 54 -1.81 -6.39 14.14
C ASP A 54 -0.93 -6.77 15.34
N ASP A 55 -0.70 -5.79 16.24
CA ASP A 55 0.15 -5.96 17.43
C ASP A 55 -0.30 -7.11 18.36
N ASP A 56 -1.57 -7.53 18.27
CA ASP A 56 -2.15 -8.61 19.06
C ASP A 56 -1.79 -10.01 18.54
N ASP A 57 -1.37 -10.14 17.26
CA ASP A 57 -0.96 -11.41 16.65
C ASP A 57 0.55 -11.65 16.81
N ALA A 58 1.02 -11.71 18.06
CA ALA A 58 2.42 -11.94 18.40
C ALA A 58 3.04 -13.23 17.81
N VAL A 59 2.22 -14.15 17.32
CA VAL A 59 2.62 -15.43 16.74
C VAL A 59 3.06 -15.29 15.26
N LEU A 60 2.66 -14.20 14.59
CA LEU A 60 2.84 -14.02 13.14
C LEU A 60 3.80 -12.87 12.79
N ARG A 61 4.77 -12.55 13.65
CA ARG A 61 5.69 -11.40 13.42
C ARG A 61 6.80 -11.64 12.41
N GLY A 62 6.97 -12.85 11.92
CA GLY A 62 7.98 -13.17 10.91
C GLY A 62 7.55 -12.80 9.49
N ILE A 63 8.50 -12.79 8.56
CA ILE A 63 8.24 -12.48 7.15
C ILE A 63 7.24 -13.46 6.51
N GLU A 64 7.10 -14.66 7.05
CA GLU A 64 6.09 -15.63 6.60
C GLU A 64 4.65 -15.13 6.85
N ALA A 65 4.46 -14.18 7.79
CA ALA A 65 3.18 -13.52 7.98
C ALA A 65 2.73 -12.71 6.76
N VAL A 66 3.64 -12.31 5.87
CA VAL A 66 3.28 -11.70 4.57
C VAL A 66 2.39 -12.64 3.76
N SER A 67 2.60 -13.95 3.86
CA SER A 67 1.77 -14.95 3.17
C SER A 67 0.47 -15.29 3.91
N THR A 68 0.37 -15.04 5.21
CA THR A 68 -0.74 -15.48 6.07
C THR A 68 -1.57 -14.35 6.69
N SER A 69 -1.04 -13.13 6.88
CA SER A 69 -1.71 -12.00 7.54
C SER A 69 -2.73 -11.26 6.66
N ALA A 70 -3.37 -10.26 7.19
CA ALA A 70 -4.38 -9.46 6.50
C ALA A 70 -3.90 -8.87 5.15
N HIS A 71 -4.81 -8.40 4.35
CA HIS A 71 -4.61 -7.96 2.97
C HIS A 71 -3.46 -6.96 2.79
N ALA A 72 -2.57 -7.22 1.84
CA ALA A 72 -1.72 -6.18 1.28
C ALA A 72 -2.60 -5.09 0.64
N HIS A 73 -2.06 -3.91 0.42
CA HIS A 73 -2.81 -2.83 -0.23
C HIS A 73 -1.90 -1.92 -1.04
N VAL A 74 -2.49 -1.28 -2.03
CA VAL A 74 -1.90 -0.12 -2.71
C VAL A 74 -2.45 1.15 -2.06
N SER A 75 -1.56 2.02 -1.57
CA SER A 75 -1.93 3.32 -1.04
C SER A 75 -2.36 4.26 -2.16
N LEU A 76 -3.52 4.90 -1.99
CA LEU A 76 -4.09 5.86 -2.93
C LEU A 76 -4.15 7.28 -2.35
N SER A 77 -3.85 7.44 -1.06
CA SER A 77 -3.64 8.70 -0.37
C SER A 77 -2.49 8.60 0.61
N ARG A 78 -1.99 9.71 1.10
CA ARG A 78 -1.25 9.76 2.36
C ARG A 78 -2.16 9.36 3.51
N VAL A 79 -1.59 9.03 4.66
CA VAL A 79 -2.34 8.97 5.92
C VAL A 79 -2.57 10.39 6.40
N PHE A 80 -3.83 10.77 6.64
CA PHE A 80 -4.22 12.10 7.10
C PHE A 80 -5.19 12.03 8.29
N PRO A 81 -5.24 13.06 9.15
CA PRO A 81 -6.22 13.14 10.22
C PRO A 81 -7.58 13.59 9.70
N ILE A 82 -8.66 12.97 10.18
CA ILE A 82 -10.03 13.40 9.93
C ILE A 82 -10.84 13.34 11.21
N THR A 83 -11.77 14.27 11.42
CA THR A 83 -12.72 14.21 12.52
C THR A 83 -13.88 13.26 12.19
N TYR A 84 -14.53 12.70 13.20
CA TYR A 84 -15.62 11.74 13.01
C TYR A 84 -16.75 12.29 12.15
N GLU A 85 -17.13 13.55 12.34
CA GLU A 85 -18.22 14.21 11.60
C GLU A 85 -17.92 14.34 10.11
N ARG A 86 -16.64 14.34 9.71
CA ARG A 86 -16.23 14.46 8.30
C ARG A 86 -16.14 13.11 7.58
N VAL A 87 -16.16 11.99 8.31
CA VAL A 87 -15.97 10.64 7.70
C VAL A 87 -17.02 10.34 6.64
N GLU A 88 -18.31 10.57 6.93
CA GLU A 88 -19.38 10.29 5.95
C GLU A 88 -19.36 11.25 4.76
N ALA A 89 -18.96 12.51 4.97
CA ALA A 89 -18.76 13.47 3.87
C ALA A 89 -17.62 13.03 2.96
N MET A 90 -16.48 12.61 3.52
CA MET A 90 -15.35 12.06 2.77
C MET A 90 -15.74 10.80 1.99
N ARG A 91 -16.47 9.89 2.63
CA ARG A 91 -16.97 8.68 1.98
C ARG A 91 -17.88 9.00 0.78
N ALA A 92 -18.80 9.95 0.94
CA ALA A 92 -19.69 10.39 -0.15
C ALA A 92 -18.91 11.04 -1.30
N ALA A 93 -17.97 11.93 -0.98
CA ALA A 93 -17.12 12.59 -1.98
C ALA A 93 -16.27 11.57 -2.77
N LEU A 94 -15.66 10.59 -2.10
CA LEU A 94 -14.92 9.51 -2.77
C LEU A 94 -15.81 8.68 -3.69
N LYS A 95 -17.04 8.34 -3.28
CA LYS A 95 -17.98 7.61 -4.16
C LYS A 95 -18.29 8.36 -5.44
N ILE A 96 -18.44 9.67 -5.35
CA ILE A 96 -18.68 10.53 -6.50
C ILE A 96 -17.42 10.64 -7.36
N GLY A 97 -16.27 10.98 -6.76
CA GLY A 97 -15.01 11.20 -7.48
C GLY A 97 -14.48 9.95 -8.18
N LEU A 98 -14.77 8.77 -7.64
CA LEU A 98 -14.32 7.49 -8.19
C LEU A 98 -15.37 6.81 -9.09
N HIS A 99 -16.54 7.41 -9.27
CA HIS A 99 -17.66 6.78 -10.01
C HIS A 99 -17.28 6.34 -11.42
N GLU A 100 -16.48 7.14 -12.13
CA GLU A 100 -16.06 6.87 -13.51
C GLU A 100 -14.79 6.04 -13.63
N CYS A 101 -14.14 5.69 -12.49
CA CYS A 101 -12.96 4.84 -12.53
C CYS A 101 -13.34 3.42 -12.96
N GLU A 102 -12.50 2.82 -13.80
CA GLU A 102 -12.63 1.43 -14.22
C GLU A 102 -11.78 0.51 -13.32
N ALA A 103 -12.17 -0.77 -13.26
CA ALA A 103 -11.32 -1.79 -12.68
C ALA A 103 -10.05 -1.94 -13.55
N THR A 104 -8.91 -2.15 -12.90
CA THR A 104 -7.66 -2.36 -13.63
C THR A 104 -6.91 -3.56 -13.07
N THR A 105 -6.13 -4.19 -13.94
CA THR A 105 -5.15 -5.21 -13.54
C THR A 105 -3.79 -4.55 -13.53
N ALA A 106 -3.07 -4.65 -12.41
CA ALA A 106 -1.73 -4.13 -12.25
C ALA A 106 -0.72 -5.27 -12.12
N THR A 107 0.37 -5.22 -12.88
CA THR A 107 1.48 -6.16 -12.76
C THR A 107 2.69 -5.45 -12.16
N PHE A 108 2.89 -5.63 -10.86
CA PHE A 108 4.10 -5.18 -10.18
C PHE A 108 5.27 -6.06 -10.58
N ASN A 109 6.36 -5.44 -11.05
CA ASN A 109 7.48 -6.13 -11.69
C ASN A 109 8.85 -5.69 -11.16
N ALA A 110 8.87 -5.00 -10.02
CA ALA A 110 10.10 -4.59 -9.34
C ALA A 110 9.94 -4.64 -7.82
N ALA A 111 10.95 -5.16 -7.13
CA ALA A 111 11.11 -4.91 -5.71
C ALA A 111 11.61 -3.47 -5.48
N ARG A 112 11.03 -2.78 -4.51
CA ARG A 112 11.27 -1.36 -4.24
C ARG A 112 11.56 -1.14 -2.76
N VAL A 113 12.32 -0.10 -2.46
CA VAL A 113 12.63 0.30 -1.09
C VAL A 113 12.30 1.77 -0.92
N PHE A 114 11.37 2.06 -0.02
CA PHE A 114 10.90 3.41 0.27
C PHE A 114 11.23 3.80 1.72
N LEU A 115 11.46 5.07 1.94
CA LEU A 115 11.51 5.68 3.26
C LEU A 115 10.18 6.39 3.53
N ASN A 116 9.76 6.42 4.80
CA ASN A 116 8.66 7.31 5.19
C ASN A 116 9.13 8.78 5.19
N ASP A 117 8.19 9.73 5.32
CA ASP A 117 8.48 11.17 5.18
C ASP A 117 9.49 11.71 6.19
N ASP A 118 9.62 11.12 7.37
CA ASP A 118 10.59 11.50 8.41
C ASP A 118 11.87 10.63 8.40
N GLU A 119 12.01 9.76 7.40
CA GLU A 119 13.16 8.86 7.18
C GLU A 119 13.50 7.97 8.39
N THR A 120 12.53 7.71 9.25
CA THR A 120 12.72 6.86 10.43
C THR A 120 12.47 5.38 10.17
N ARG A 121 11.78 5.06 9.06
CA ARG A 121 11.41 3.70 8.66
C ARG A 121 11.71 3.43 7.20
N VAL A 122 12.15 2.22 6.94
CA VAL A 122 12.32 1.72 5.58
C VAL A 122 11.27 0.64 5.31
N PHE A 123 10.65 0.70 4.13
CA PHE A 123 9.66 -0.23 3.65
C PHE A 123 10.19 -1.00 2.45
N VAL A 124 9.98 -2.31 2.44
CA VAL A 124 10.15 -3.16 1.27
C VAL A 124 8.79 -3.34 0.63
N ALA A 125 8.72 -3.06 -0.66
CA ALA A 125 7.49 -3.08 -1.44
C ALA A 125 7.69 -3.81 -2.78
N VAL A 126 6.61 -4.12 -3.44
CA VAL A 126 6.58 -4.40 -4.87
C VAL A 126 5.87 -3.26 -5.59
N GLY A 127 6.43 -2.87 -6.72
CA GLY A 127 5.96 -1.76 -7.52
C GLY A 127 6.37 -1.93 -8.97
N PHE A 128 6.49 -0.82 -9.67
CA PHE A 128 6.81 -0.79 -11.09
C PHE A 128 8.29 -0.47 -11.33
N ARG A 129 8.84 -0.94 -12.46
CA ARG A 129 10.20 -0.59 -12.88
C ARG A 129 10.30 0.90 -13.20
N GLU A 130 11.39 1.51 -12.76
CA GLU A 130 11.75 2.87 -13.15
C GLU A 130 12.08 2.89 -14.65
N HIS A 131 11.75 4.00 -15.32
CA HIS A 131 12.09 4.24 -16.73
C HIS A 131 11.61 3.17 -17.72
N ALA A 132 10.72 2.26 -17.31
CA ALA A 132 10.11 1.29 -18.19
C ALA A 132 8.88 1.91 -18.91
N SER A 133 8.54 1.38 -20.07
CA SER A 133 7.36 1.79 -20.84
C SER A 133 6.06 1.39 -20.15
N ASP A 134 4.93 2.01 -20.55
CA ASP A 134 3.60 1.60 -20.07
C ASP A 134 3.26 0.16 -20.45
N ALA A 135 3.79 -0.35 -21.54
CA ALA A 135 3.61 -1.74 -21.96
C ALA A 135 4.29 -2.73 -20.99
N GLU A 136 5.40 -2.32 -20.36
CA GLU A 136 6.12 -3.12 -19.36
C GLU A 136 5.50 -2.93 -17.96
N ASN A 137 4.96 -1.74 -17.67
CA ASN A 137 4.37 -1.35 -16.40
C ASN A 137 2.83 -1.41 -16.46
N VAL A 138 2.28 -2.57 -16.78
CA VAL A 138 0.83 -2.80 -16.93
C VAL A 138 0.07 -2.32 -15.70
N GLY A 139 -0.93 -1.46 -15.91
CA GLY A 139 -1.80 -0.91 -14.87
C GLY A 139 -1.23 0.27 -14.08
N LYS A 140 0.05 0.66 -14.28
CA LYS A 140 0.65 1.81 -13.59
C LYS A 140 -0.12 3.11 -13.90
N ALA A 141 -0.36 3.39 -15.18
CA ALA A 141 -1.05 4.60 -15.61
C ALA A 141 -2.49 4.69 -15.05
N ASP A 142 -3.18 3.56 -14.95
CA ASP A 142 -4.54 3.53 -14.39
C ASP A 142 -4.55 3.76 -12.89
N LEU A 143 -3.59 3.17 -12.14
CA LEU A 143 -3.43 3.47 -10.71
C LEU A 143 -3.11 4.95 -10.48
N VAL A 144 -2.25 5.56 -11.31
CA VAL A 144 -1.95 7.00 -11.24
C VAL A 144 -3.21 7.84 -11.48
N LYS A 145 -4.07 7.47 -12.45
CA LYS A 145 -5.36 8.14 -12.68
C LYS A 145 -6.28 8.01 -11.45
N ILE A 146 -6.35 6.84 -10.84
CA ILE A 146 -7.16 6.63 -9.62
C ILE A 146 -6.62 7.51 -8.48
N ILE A 147 -5.29 7.56 -8.29
CA ILE A 147 -4.66 8.44 -7.30
C ILE A 147 -5.01 9.91 -7.57
N ALA A 148 -4.97 10.36 -8.82
CA ALA A 148 -5.34 11.74 -9.20
C ALA A 148 -6.79 12.05 -8.80
N ARG A 149 -7.74 11.12 -9.01
CA ARG A 149 -9.13 11.29 -8.57
C ARG A 149 -9.27 11.35 -7.04
N VAL A 150 -8.51 10.55 -6.31
CA VAL A 150 -8.47 10.64 -4.84
C VAL A 150 -7.89 11.99 -4.39
N ASN A 151 -6.84 12.49 -5.06
CA ASN A 151 -6.25 13.80 -4.79
C ASN A 151 -7.25 14.96 -5.01
N GLU A 152 -8.01 14.94 -6.10
CA GLU A 152 -9.08 15.92 -6.36
C GLU A 152 -10.09 15.97 -5.19
N VAL A 153 -10.48 14.81 -4.67
CA VAL A 153 -11.37 14.72 -3.51
C VAL A 153 -10.69 15.25 -2.24
N CYS A 154 -9.45 14.85 -1.96
CA CYS A 154 -8.69 15.33 -0.82
C CYS A 154 -8.54 16.86 -0.85
N ALA A 155 -8.13 17.43 -2.00
CA ALA A 155 -7.98 18.86 -2.20
C ALA A 155 -9.29 19.62 -1.99
N SER A 156 -10.43 19.12 -2.53
CA SER A 156 -11.75 19.72 -2.34
C SER A 156 -12.19 19.79 -0.88
N MET A 157 -11.64 18.92 -0.05
CA MET A 157 -11.91 18.86 1.38
C MET A 157 -10.82 19.52 2.24
N GLY A 158 -9.81 20.15 1.63
CA GLY A 158 -8.67 20.74 2.33
C GLY A 158 -7.82 19.71 3.07
N LEU A 159 -7.73 18.48 2.53
CA LEU A 159 -6.90 17.40 3.04
C LEU A 159 -5.61 17.29 2.21
N PRO A 160 -4.54 16.70 2.77
CA PRO A 160 -3.29 16.51 2.04
C PRO A 160 -3.49 15.65 0.79
N GLU A 161 -2.92 16.09 -0.32
CA GLU A 161 -2.81 15.30 -1.54
C GLU A 161 -1.67 14.28 -1.42
N TYR A 162 -1.68 13.27 -2.30
CA TYR A 162 -0.59 12.32 -2.46
C TYR A 162 0.64 13.03 -3.07
N TYR A 163 1.70 12.29 -3.31
CA TYR A 163 2.92 12.85 -3.91
C TYR A 163 2.65 13.36 -5.32
N GLU A 164 3.39 14.41 -5.75
CA GLU A 164 3.29 15.01 -7.09
C GLU A 164 3.61 13.96 -8.19
N ASP A 165 4.64 13.14 -7.95
CA ASP A 165 4.99 12.00 -8.82
C ASP A 165 4.70 10.68 -8.08
N PRO A 166 3.48 10.15 -8.18
CA PRO A 166 3.10 8.98 -7.43
C PRO A 166 3.75 7.71 -7.99
N GLU A 167 4.35 6.93 -7.11
CA GLU A 167 4.86 5.60 -7.41
C GLU A 167 3.94 4.53 -6.77
N PRO A 168 2.90 4.04 -7.47
CA PRO A 168 1.99 3.05 -6.90
C PRO A 168 2.76 1.76 -6.56
N HIS A 169 2.57 1.28 -5.33
CA HIS A 169 3.24 0.09 -4.82
C HIS A 169 2.43 -0.57 -3.71
N ALA A 170 2.76 -1.81 -3.40
CA ALA A 170 2.26 -2.51 -2.22
C ALA A 170 3.42 -2.79 -1.26
N SER A 171 3.38 -2.18 -0.06
CA SER A 171 4.36 -2.44 0.99
C SER A 171 4.11 -3.80 1.63
N LEU A 172 5.15 -4.61 1.73
CA LEU A 172 5.09 -5.98 2.24
C LEU A 172 5.80 -6.16 3.57
N ALA A 173 6.90 -5.42 3.78
CA ALA A 173 7.67 -5.49 5.02
C ALA A 173 8.26 -4.12 5.35
N TRP A 174 8.68 -3.95 6.61
CA TRP A 174 9.29 -2.72 7.10
C TRP A 174 10.27 -2.99 8.21
N THR A 175 11.18 -2.04 8.48
CA THR A 175 12.02 -2.04 9.68
C THR A 175 12.35 -0.60 10.12
N ALA A 176 12.83 -0.48 11.35
CA ALA A 176 13.35 0.76 11.95
C ALA A 176 14.52 0.40 12.91
N PRO A 177 15.52 1.28 13.03
CA PRO A 177 15.67 2.56 12.32
C PRO A 177 16.06 2.37 10.85
N ALA A 178 15.81 3.38 10.02
CA ALA A 178 16.21 3.42 8.61
C ALA A 178 17.67 3.96 8.50
N ASP A 179 18.66 3.24 9.04
CA ASP A 179 20.06 3.61 8.88
C ASP A 179 20.57 3.32 7.46
N GLU A 180 21.64 4.01 7.05
CA GLU A 180 22.19 3.92 5.69
C GLU A 180 22.62 2.49 5.31
N GLU A 181 23.17 1.72 6.26
CA GLU A 181 23.59 0.35 6.03
C GLU A 181 22.41 -0.54 5.71
N THR A 182 21.38 -0.52 6.55
CA THR A 182 20.12 -1.27 6.36
C THR A 182 19.46 -0.91 5.02
N VAL A 183 19.34 0.38 4.72
CA VAL A 183 18.76 0.87 3.45
C VAL A 183 19.60 0.40 2.26
N GLY A 184 20.94 0.47 2.37
CA GLY A 184 21.88 0.04 1.34
C GLY A 184 21.76 -1.45 1.01
N ILE A 185 21.67 -2.30 2.03
CA ILE A 185 21.47 -3.76 1.90
C ILE A 185 20.14 -4.04 1.19
N LEU A 186 19.05 -3.47 1.68
CA LEU A 186 17.72 -3.71 1.12
C LEU A 186 17.63 -3.25 -0.34
N ARG A 187 18.20 -2.06 -0.68
CA ARG A 187 18.24 -1.55 -2.06
C ARG A 187 19.07 -2.43 -2.99
N ARG A 188 20.19 -2.98 -2.53
CA ARG A 188 21.00 -3.92 -3.31
C ARG A 188 20.18 -5.19 -3.61
N LEU A 189 19.59 -5.80 -2.59
CA LEU A 189 18.79 -7.02 -2.75
C LEU A 189 17.54 -6.78 -3.63
N ALA A 190 16.92 -5.61 -3.53
CA ALA A 190 15.78 -5.24 -4.38
C ALA A 190 16.17 -5.13 -5.87
N ARG A 191 17.35 -4.57 -6.17
CA ARG A 191 17.85 -4.50 -7.57
C ARG A 191 18.19 -5.87 -8.17
N GLU A 192 18.59 -6.83 -7.35
CA GLU A 192 18.88 -8.22 -7.75
C GLU A 192 17.64 -9.08 -7.90
N ALA A 193 16.50 -8.62 -7.39
CA ALA A 193 15.29 -9.41 -7.33
C ALA A 193 14.59 -9.48 -8.69
N ASP A 194 14.18 -10.69 -9.08
CA ASP A 194 13.26 -10.94 -10.18
C ASP A 194 11.88 -11.25 -9.60
N VAL A 195 11.02 -10.26 -9.56
CA VAL A 195 9.68 -10.34 -8.98
C VAL A 195 8.60 -10.00 -10.00
N GLU A 196 7.47 -10.69 -9.91
CA GLU A 196 6.28 -10.37 -10.68
C GLU A 196 5.04 -10.75 -9.89
N TRP A 197 4.12 -9.80 -9.76
CA TRP A 197 2.87 -10.00 -9.03
C TRP A 197 1.74 -9.24 -9.72
N THR A 198 0.82 -9.99 -10.29
CA THR A 198 -0.36 -9.44 -10.96
C THR A 198 -1.55 -9.44 -10.00
N VAL A 199 -2.21 -8.29 -9.89
CA VAL A 199 -3.36 -8.07 -9.01
C VAL A 199 -4.47 -7.33 -9.73
N ASP A 200 -5.71 -7.66 -9.39
CA ASP A 200 -6.88 -6.92 -9.84
C ASP A 200 -7.27 -5.86 -8.81
N ILE A 201 -7.31 -4.62 -9.25
CA ILE A 201 -7.79 -3.48 -8.46
C ILE A 201 -9.28 -3.31 -8.76
N ARG A 202 -10.12 -3.87 -7.89
CA ARG A 202 -11.58 -3.89 -8.02
C ARG A 202 -12.31 -3.25 -6.87
N ARG A 203 -11.59 -2.88 -5.81
CA ARG A 203 -12.17 -2.29 -4.60
C ARG A 203 -11.25 -1.21 -4.06
N ILE A 204 -11.86 -0.10 -3.65
CA ILE A 204 -11.19 0.98 -2.92
C ILE A 204 -11.94 1.20 -1.62
N VAL A 205 -11.21 1.41 -0.55
CA VAL A 205 -11.76 1.56 0.79
C VAL A 205 -11.24 2.83 1.45
N LEU A 206 -12.08 3.40 2.28
CA LEU A 206 -11.71 4.41 3.26
C LEU A 206 -11.48 3.66 4.58
N ASP A 207 -10.24 3.63 5.02
CA ASP A 207 -9.79 3.02 6.26
C ASP A 207 -9.60 4.12 7.30
N VAL A 208 -10.39 4.08 8.37
CA VAL A 208 -10.38 5.05 9.47
C VAL A 208 -10.03 4.30 10.74
N SER A 209 -8.92 4.66 11.38
CA SER A 209 -8.43 3.98 12.59
C SER A 209 -9.52 3.86 13.66
N GLY A 210 -9.74 2.65 14.15
CA GLY A 210 -10.76 2.36 15.17
C GLY A 210 -12.19 2.25 14.65
N LEU A 211 -12.43 2.37 13.34
CA LEU A 211 -13.73 2.16 12.72
C LEU A 211 -13.68 1.01 11.69
N PRO A 212 -14.81 0.34 11.43
CA PRO A 212 -14.88 -0.63 10.34
C PRO A 212 -14.55 0.01 8.99
N GLU A 213 -13.76 -0.68 8.19
CA GLU A 213 -13.39 -0.28 6.83
C GLU A 213 -14.64 -0.02 5.96
N LYS A 214 -14.64 1.07 5.21
CA LYS A 214 -15.77 1.48 4.35
C LYS A 214 -15.41 1.36 2.87
N THR A 215 -16.06 0.47 2.14
CA THR A 215 -15.93 0.45 0.67
C THR A 215 -16.52 1.74 0.07
N VAL A 216 -15.72 2.45 -0.70
CA VAL A 216 -16.08 3.69 -1.39
C VAL A 216 -16.24 3.50 -2.89
N TRP A 217 -15.61 2.46 -3.45
CA TRP A 217 -15.74 2.09 -4.85
C TRP A 217 -15.51 0.58 -5.00
N ALA A 218 -16.33 -0.06 -5.86
CA ALA A 218 -16.15 -1.46 -6.24
C ALA A 218 -16.67 -1.69 -7.66
N ARG A 219 -16.02 -2.63 -8.37
CA ARG A 219 -16.44 -3.17 -9.67
C ARG A 219 -16.48 -4.70 -9.57
N GLU A 220 -17.53 -5.29 -10.09
CA GLU A 220 -17.61 -6.75 -10.24
C GLU A 220 -16.61 -7.24 -11.29
N ALA A 221 -16.16 -8.49 -11.15
CA ALA A 221 -15.41 -9.13 -12.21
C ALA A 221 -16.31 -9.21 -13.44
N ALA A 222 -15.78 -8.87 -14.62
CA ALA A 222 -16.48 -9.19 -15.86
C ALA A 222 -16.73 -10.70 -15.87
N LEU A 223 -17.98 -11.11 -16.07
CA LEU A 223 -18.29 -12.53 -16.25
C LEU A 223 -17.47 -13.03 -17.46
N PRO A 224 -16.84 -14.20 -17.36
CA PRO A 224 -16.20 -14.79 -18.55
C PRO A 224 -17.26 -14.91 -19.64
N PRO A 225 -16.89 -14.69 -20.91
CA PRO A 225 -17.81 -14.88 -22.01
C PRO A 225 -18.40 -16.30 -21.92
N PRO A 226 -19.69 -16.49 -22.23
CA PRO A 226 -20.27 -17.83 -22.24
C PRO A 226 -19.44 -18.73 -23.15
N GLU A 227 -19.06 -19.88 -22.64
CA GLU A 227 -18.41 -20.92 -23.46
C GLU A 227 -19.35 -21.26 -24.61
N LEU A 228 -18.92 -21.07 -25.85
CA LEU A 228 -19.63 -21.40 -27.10
C LEU A 228 -19.53 -22.89 -27.41
#